data_86784abf83a6cbfdd55d234f27675539
#
_entry.id   86784abf83a6cbfdd55d234f27675539
#
_cell.length_a   1.000
_cell.length_b   1.000
_cell.length_c   1.000
_cell.angle_alpha   90.00
_cell.angle_beta   90.00
_cell.angle_gamma   90.00
#
_symmetry.space_group_name_H-M   'P 1'
#
loop_
_entity.id
_entity.type
_entity.pdbx_description
1 polymer ?
#
loop_
_entity_poly.entity_id
_entity_poly.type
_entity_poly.pdbx_seq_one_letter_code
_entity_poly.pdbx_strand_id
1 'polypeptide(L)'
;RNLDGFAQSVKAVMKEAGRGALRGIHGPVSRLIHAQADYALAIETALGAAAQNLVCDRDEDAKRAIRFLKETHGGRVTFLPLSNIRGTRLREQPSGEAGFVGIAADLVTYEPQYADIAESLLGRTVIAEDMDDATAIARKYGYKFRVVTLDGQVVNAGGSLTGGSSIKGAGLLSRRAEIEKLQAEAKTLTAKAKEATDTY
;
A
#
# COMPACT_ATOMS: atom_id res chain seq x y z
N ARG A 1 -0.36 19.32 -6.26
CA ARG A 1 -0.33 17.87 -5.93
C ARG A 1 -0.34 17.76 -4.42
N ASN A 2 -1.41 17.24 -3.88
CA ASN A 2 -1.64 17.24 -2.45
C ASN A 2 -0.76 16.18 -1.75
N LEU A 3 0.04 16.61 -0.78
CA LEU A 3 0.88 15.76 0.07
C LEU A 3 0.31 15.63 1.50
N ASP A 4 -0.98 15.86 1.68
CA ASP A 4 -1.63 15.72 2.97
C ASP A 4 -1.54 14.26 3.46
N GLY A 5 -1.26 14.11 4.75
CA GLY A 5 -1.10 12.81 5.38
C GLY A 5 0.31 12.20 5.31
N PHE A 6 1.22 12.79 4.54
CA PHE A 6 2.62 12.35 4.53
C PHE A 6 3.46 13.02 5.63
N ALA A 7 4.47 12.29 6.12
CA ALA A 7 5.44 12.85 7.04
C ALA A 7 6.22 14.02 6.43
N GLN A 8 6.67 14.96 7.25
CA GLN A 8 7.41 16.14 6.78
C GLN A 8 8.69 15.78 6.03
N SER A 9 9.38 14.72 6.45
CA SER A 9 10.57 14.20 5.77
C SER A 9 10.27 13.73 4.34
N VAL A 10 9.16 13.02 4.14
CA VAL A 10 8.71 12.58 2.81
C VAL A 10 8.33 13.79 1.95
N LYS A 11 7.60 14.75 2.51
CA LYS A 11 7.23 15.99 1.82
C LYS A 11 8.46 16.77 1.36
N ALA A 12 9.48 16.87 2.21
CA ALA A 12 10.73 17.59 1.88
C ALA A 12 11.44 16.96 0.68
N VAL A 13 11.60 15.62 0.67
CA VAL A 13 12.23 14.91 -0.45
C VAL A 13 11.39 15.06 -1.72
N MET A 14 10.07 14.90 -1.65
CA MET A 14 9.19 15.01 -2.80
C MET A 14 9.20 16.42 -3.40
N LYS A 15 9.31 17.45 -2.57
CA LYS A 15 9.43 18.84 -3.01
C LYS A 15 10.72 19.07 -3.80
N GLU A 16 11.85 18.60 -3.30
CA GLU A 16 13.15 18.72 -3.99
C GLU A 16 13.20 17.87 -5.25
N ALA A 17 12.60 16.69 -5.25
CA ALA A 17 12.45 15.87 -6.44
C ALA A 17 11.62 16.59 -7.52
N GLY A 18 10.54 17.23 -7.13
CA GLY A 18 9.69 18.03 -8.03
C GLY A 18 10.40 19.26 -8.62
N ARG A 19 11.40 19.79 -7.93
CA ARG A 19 12.25 20.89 -8.41
C ARG A 19 13.41 20.43 -9.30
N GLY A 20 13.61 19.11 -9.42
CA GLY A 20 14.71 18.53 -10.17
C GLY A 20 16.05 18.45 -9.44
N ALA A 21 16.10 18.85 -8.15
CA ALA A 21 17.32 18.78 -7.34
C ALA A 21 17.66 17.34 -6.90
N LEU A 22 16.65 16.51 -6.68
CA LEU A 22 16.81 15.08 -6.38
C LEU A 22 16.23 14.26 -7.53
N ARG A 23 17.10 13.65 -8.32
CA ARG A 23 16.71 12.82 -9.47
C ARG A 23 16.45 11.38 -9.04
N GLY A 24 15.73 10.64 -9.88
CA GLY A 24 15.49 9.21 -9.72
C GLY A 24 14.43 8.85 -8.67
N ILE A 25 13.76 9.81 -8.07
CA ILE A 25 12.69 9.58 -7.09
C ILE A 25 11.35 9.39 -7.83
N HIS A 26 10.76 8.20 -7.72
CA HIS A 26 9.46 7.89 -8.32
C HIS A 26 8.29 8.39 -7.49
N GLY A 27 8.38 8.23 -6.18
CA GLY A 27 7.34 8.64 -5.25
C GLY A 27 7.10 7.63 -4.13
N PRO A 28 6.14 7.92 -3.23
CA PRO A 28 5.80 7.03 -2.15
C PRO A 28 5.02 5.80 -2.64
N VAL A 29 5.21 4.68 -1.97
CA VAL A 29 4.53 3.41 -2.27
C VAL A 29 3.01 3.58 -2.40
N SER A 30 2.39 4.36 -1.52
CA SER A 30 0.95 4.63 -1.55
C SER A 30 0.44 5.32 -2.84
N ARG A 31 1.31 5.90 -3.63
CA ARG A 31 0.98 6.49 -4.94
C ARG A 31 1.26 5.57 -6.11
N LEU A 32 2.12 4.57 -5.93
CA LEU A 32 2.57 3.66 -6.98
C LEU A 32 1.83 2.33 -6.96
N ILE A 33 1.29 1.94 -5.81
CA ILE A 33 0.50 0.73 -5.60
C ILE A 33 -0.94 1.14 -5.29
N HIS A 34 -1.90 0.51 -5.99
CA HIS A 34 -3.32 0.81 -5.88
C HIS A 34 -4.09 -0.39 -5.36
N ALA A 35 -5.03 -0.17 -4.46
CA ALA A 35 -5.95 -1.18 -4.00
C ALA A 35 -7.40 -0.76 -4.30
N GLN A 36 -8.25 -1.72 -4.64
CA GLN A 36 -9.69 -1.49 -4.71
C GLN A 36 -10.24 -1.14 -3.32
N ALA A 37 -11.37 -0.41 -3.28
CA ALA A 37 -11.97 0.07 -2.04
C ALA A 37 -12.19 -1.03 -1.00
N ASP A 38 -12.62 -2.22 -1.43
CA ASP A 38 -12.90 -3.36 -0.53
C ASP A 38 -11.65 -3.91 0.16
N TYR A 39 -10.46 -3.72 -0.43
CA TYR A 39 -9.19 -4.21 0.09
C TYR A 39 -8.29 -3.10 0.64
N ALA A 40 -8.66 -1.84 0.44
CA ALA A 40 -7.78 -0.71 0.73
C ALA A 40 -7.34 -0.65 2.20
N LEU A 41 -8.24 -0.90 3.14
CA LEU A 41 -7.91 -0.90 4.56
C LEU A 41 -6.95 -2.04 4.93
N ALA A 42 -7.19 -3.24 4.39
CA ALA A 42 -6.32 -4.39 4.62
C ALA A 42 -4.91 -4.15 4.05
N ILE A 43 -4.80 -3.65 2.83
CA ILE A 43 -3.51 -3.34 2.19
C ILE A 43 -2.78 -2.22 2.92
N GLU A 44 -3.48 -1.17 3.30
CA GLU A 44 -2.91 -0.08 4.09
C GLU A 44 -2.35 -0.56 5.44
N THR A 45 -3.10 -1.42 6.12
CA THR A 45 -2.65 -2.06 7.36
C THR A 45 -1.43 -2.96 7.11
N ALA A 46 -1.45 -3.74 6.03
CA ALA A 46 -0.32 -4.59 5.65
C ALA A 46 0.95 -3.80 5.32
N LEU A 47 0.84 -2.67 4.66
CA LEU A 47 1.96 -1.78 4.37
C LEU A 47 2.46 -1.05 5.61
N GLY A 48 1.54 -0.60 6.47
CA GLY A 48 1.90 0.20 7.63
C GLY A 48 2.74 1.42 7.23
N ALA A 49 3.84 1.66 7.93
CA ALA A 49 4.76 2.76 7.65
C ALA A 49 5.39 2.70 6.24
N ALA A 50 5.47 1.51 5.65
CA ALA A 50 6.01 1.33 4.30
C ALA A 50 5.18 2.02 3.21
N ALA A 51 3.94 2.39 3.48
CA ALA A 51 3.12 3.20 2.56
C ALA A 51 3.79 4.54 2.19
N GLN A 52 4.62 5.06 3.07
CA GLN A 52 5.37 6.31 2.87
C GLN A 52 6.81 6.11 2.39
N ASN A 53 7.28 4.88 2.22
CA ASN A 53 8.60 4.62 1.67
C ASN A 53 8.70 5.17 0.25
N LEU A 54 9.83 5.76 -0.08
CA LEU A 54 10.06 6.37 -1.39
C LEU A 54 10.78 5.39 -2.32
N VAL A 55 10.15 5.08 -3.42
CA VAL A 55 10.75 4.29 -4.50
C VAL A 55 11.67 5.18 -5.31
N CYS A 56 12.86 4.70 -5.61
CA CYS A 56 13.83 5.37 -6.46
C CYS A 56 14.50 4.38 -7.42
N ASP A 57 15.21 4.89 -8.44
CA ASP A 57 15.84 4.03 -9.43
C ASP A 57 17.00 3.22 -8.83
N ARG A 58 17.93 3.88 -8.14
CA ARG A 58 19.18 3.29 -7.66
C ARG A 58 19.50 3.72 -6.23
N ASP A 59 20.41 3.00 -5.61
CA ASP A 59 20.90 3.36 -4.28
C ASP A 59 21.65 4.69 -4.24
N GLU A 60 22.29 5.12 -5.35
CA GLU A 60 22.90 6.45 -5.45
C GLU A 60 21.86 7.56 -5.31
N ASP A 61 20.66 7.40 -5.86
CA ASP A 61 19.57 8.36 -5.72
C ASP A 61 19.10 8.45 -4.27
N ALA A 62 18.97 7.30 -3.61
CA ALA A 62 18.67 7.23 -2.19
C ALA A 62 19.73 7.91 -1.33
N LYS A 63 21.01 7.66 -1.61
CA LYS A 63 22.14 8.27 -0.89
C LYS A 63 22.12 9.80 -1.00
N ARG A 64 21.84 10.34 -2.18
CA ARG A 64 21.71 11.80 -2.37
C ARG A 64 20.57 12.37 -1.53
N ALA A 65 19.41 11.73 -1.54
CA ALA A 65 18.26 12.16 -0.76
C ALA A 65 18.51 12.06 0.76
N ILE A 66 19.18 10.99 1.21
CA ILE A 66 19.57 10.82 2.62
C ILE A 66 20.54 11.92 3.05
N ARG A 67 21.51 12.27 2.21
CA ARG A 67 22.44 13.37 2.47
C ARG A 67 21.70 14.69 2.60
N PHE A 68 20.77 14.98 1.68
CA PHE A 68 19.91 16.16 1.76
C PHE A 68 19.14 16.22 3.09
N LEU A 69 18.50 15.11 3.51
CA LEU A 69 17.79 15.06 4.78
C LEU A 69 18.73 15.29 5.98
N LYS A 70 19.94 14.73 5.92
CA LYS A 70 20.94 14.93 6.98
C LYS A 70 21.39 16.38 7.09
N GLU A 71 21.70 17.01 5.96
CA GLU A 71 22.18 18.41 5.91
C GLU A 71 21.11 19.41 6.33
N THR A 72 19.85 19.12 6.03
CA THR A 72 18.71 20.00 6.34
C THR A 72 18.03 19.68 7.67
N HIS A 73 18.52 18.68 8.41
CA HIS A 73 17.82 18.13 9.61
C HIS A 73 16.36 17.76 9.32
N GLY A 74 16.11 17.22 8.13
CA GLY A 74 14.78 16.96 7.56
C GLY A 74 14.10 15.68 8.03
N GLY A 75 14.68 14.97 8.99
CA GLY A 75 14.14 13.71 9.49
C GLY A 75 14.61 12.49 8.70
N ARG A 76 13.86 11.39 8.78
CA ARG A 76 14.24 10.09 8.19
C ARG A 76 13.19 9.61 7.19
N VAL A 77 13.67 8.98 6.14
CA VAL A 77 12.85 8.32 5.11
C VAL A 77 13.48 6.97 4.78
N THR A 78 12.66 5.97 4.57
CA THR A 78 13.11 4.71 3.98
C THR A 78 12.96 4.77 2.46
N PHE A 79 14.03 4.44 1.76
CA PHE A 79 14.07 4.39 0.29
C PHE A 79 14.07 2.94 -0.19
N LEU A 80 13.38 2.69 -1.30
CA LEU A 80 13.31 1.40 -1.95
C LEU A 80 13.89 1.51 -3.37
N PRO A 81 15.21 1.28 -3.54
CA PRO A 81 15.84 1.33 -4.85
C PRO A 81 15.41 0.13 -5.72
N LEU A 82 14.91 0.41 -6.93
CA LEU A 82 14.53 -0.62 -7.91
C LEU A 82 15.72 -1.51 -8.29
N SER A 83 16.93 -0.98 -8.22
CA SER A 83 18.15 -1.75 -8.48
C SER A 83 18.42 -2.84 -7.44
N ASN A 84 17.92 -2.68 -6.21
CA ASN A 84 18.26 -3.54 -5.07
C ASN A 84 17.11 -4.46 -4.65
N ILE A 85 15.88 -3.93 -4.68
CA ILE A 85 14.71 -4.65 -4.15
C ILE A 85 14.32 -5.79 -5.07
N ARG A 86 14.11 -6.97 -4.48
CA ARG A 86 13.61 -8.16 -5.17
C ARG A 86 12.37 -8.68 -4.49
N GLY A 87 11.40 -9.07 -5.28
CA GLY A 87 10.15 -9.64 -4.81
C GLY A 87 10.33 -11.00 -4.15
N THR A 88 9.52 -11.24 -3.13
CA THR A 88 9.42 -12.53 -2.46
C THR A 88 7.95 -12.88 -2.27
N ARG A 89 7.64 -14.17 -2.40
CA ARG A 89 6.28 -14.70 -2.20
C ARG A 89 6.28 -15.87 -1.23
N LEU A 90 5.13 -16.11 -0.61
CA LEU A 90 4.92 -17.35 0.14
C LEU A 90 5.00 -18.54 -0.82
N ARG A 91 5.78 -19.54 -0.45
CA ARG A 91 5.88 -20.79 -1.21
C ARG A 91 4.63 -21.63 -1.04
N GLU A 92 4.16 -21.76 0.18
CA GLU A 92 2.94 -22.48 0.53
C GLU A 92 1.84 -21.47 0.85
N GLN A 93 0.85 -21.40 -0.04
CA GLN A 93 -0.26 -20.45 0.09
C GLN A 93 -1.49 -21.15 0.66
N PRO A 94 -2.19 -20.52 1.62
CA PRO A 94 -3.39 -21.10 2.25
C PRO A 94 -4.66 -20.94 1.41
N SER A 95 -4.56 -21.07 0.09
CA SER A 95 -5.65 -20.76 -0.86
C SER A 95 -6.90 -21.63 -0.73
N GLY A 96 -6.79 -22.80 -0.09
CA GLY A 96 -7.95 -23.68 0.18
C GLY A 96 -8.61 -23.47 1.54
N GLU A 97 -8.11 -22.54 2.35
CA GLU A 97 -8.62 -22.33 3.70
C GLU A 97 -9.86 -21.43 3.70
N ALA A 98 -10.77 -21.70 4.65
CA ALA A 98 -11.96 -20.87 4.85
C ALA A 98 -11.55 -19.43 5.18
N GLY A 99 -12.20 -18.46 4.55
CA GLY A 99 -11.95 -17.04 4.75
C GLY A 99 -10.67 -16.50 4.11
N PHE A 100 -9.93 -17.33 3.38
CA PHE A 100 -8.80 -16.83 2.58
C PHE A 100 -9.29 -15.93 1.46
N VAL A 101 -8.83 -14.68 1.44
CA VAL A 101 -9.16 -13.69 0.40
C VAL A 101 -8.09 -13.68 -0.70
N GLY A 102 -6.82 -13.67 -0.33
CA GLY A 102 -5.71 -13.68 -1.27
C GLY A 102 -4.36 -13.37 -0.59
N ILE A 103 -3.32 -13.45 -1.37
CA ILE A 103 -2.03 -12.86 -1.02
C ILE A 103 -2.13 -11.35 -1.28
N ALA A 104 -1.67 -10.54 -0.35
CA ALA A 104 -1.81 -9.08 -0.45
C ALA A 104 -1.27 -8.50 -1.77
N ALA A 105 -0.16 -9.02 -2.28
CA ALA A 105 0.41 -8.60 -3.56
C ALA A 105 -0.50 -8.85 -4.76
N ASP A 106 -1.43 -9.81 -4.68
CA ASP A 106 -2.39 -10.13 -5.75
C ASP A 106 -3.65 -9.26 -5.70
N LEU A 107 -3.84 -8.50 -4.63
CA LEU A 107 -5.00 -7.63 -4.41
C LEU A 107 -4.72 -6.15 -4.72
N VAL A 108 -3.58 -5.87 -5.30
CA VAL A 108 -3.14 -4.53 -5.70
C VAL A 108 -2.80 -4.50 -7.19
N THR A 109 -2.85 -3.31 -7.75
CA THR A 109 -2.42 -3.03 -9.12
C THR A 109 -1.29 -2.02 -9.12
N TYR A 110 -0.38 -2.14 -10.08
CA TYR A 110 0.80 -1.29 -10.21
C TYR A 110 1.37 -1.39 -11.63
N GLU A 111 2.18 -0.43 -12.02
CA GLU A 111 2.97 -0.54 -13.25
C GLU A 111 4.01 -1.67 -13.13
N PRO A 112 4.29 -2.43 -14.21
CA PRO A 112 5.17 -3.61 -14.18
C PRO A 112 6.56 -3.36 -13.56
N GLN A 113 7.10 -2.16 -13.70
CA GLN A 113 8.39 -1.79 -13.11
C GLN A 113 8.41 -1.85 -11.57
N TYR A 114 7.25 -1.81 -10.91
CA TYR A 114 7.12 -1.87 -9.45
C TYR A 114 6.76 -3.26 -8.92
N ALA A 115 6.79 -4.29 -9.75
CA ALA A 115 6.43 -5.64 -9.35
C ALA A 115 7.28 -6.15 -8.17
N ASP A 116 8.59 -5.98 -8.22
CA ASP A 116 9.47 -6.38 -7.12
C ASP A 116 9.19 -5.61 -5.81
N ILE A 117 8.83 -4.34 -5.91
CA ILE A 117 8.43 -3.54 -4.74
C ILE A 117 7.15 -4.10 -4.11
N ALA A 118 6.11 -4.31 -4.93
CA ALA A 118 4.83 -4.85 -4.45
C ALA A 118 5.00 -6.23 -3.82
N GLU A 119 5.73 -7.12 -4.46
CA GLU A 119 5.98 -8.46 -3.94
C GLU A 119 6.90 -8.47 -2.71
N SER A 120 7.90 -7.61 -2.64
CA SER A 120 8.75 -7.45 -1.46
C SER A 120 7.94 -7.03 -0.23
N LEU A 121 7.00 -6.10 -0.40
CA LEU A 121 6.20 -5.57 0.70
C LEU A 121 4.98 -6.44 1.05
N LEU A 122 4.35 -7.07 0.06
CA LEU A 122 3.03 -7.70 0.18
C LEU A 122 3.00 -9.18 -0.23
N GLY A 123 4.07 -9.72 -0.78
CA GLY A 123 4.10 -11.09 -1.32
C GLY A 123 4.05 -12.19 -0.26
N ARG A 124 4.29 -11.88 1.00
CA ARG A 124 4.30 -12.81 2.13
C ARG A 124 3.21 -12.50 3.17
N THR A 125 2.28 -11.64 2.85
CA THR A 125 1.15 -11.29 3.70
C THR A 125 -0.13 -11.89 3.13
N VAL A 126 -0.88 -12.59 3.96
CA VAL A 126 -2.18 -13.18 3.64
C VAL A 126 -3.28 -12.22 4.06
N ILE A 127 -4.29 -12.08 3.23
CA ILE A 127 -5.53 -11.36 3.57
C ILE A 127 -6.63 -12.39 3.84
N ALA A 128 -7.33 -12.23 4.95
CA ALA A 128 -8.46 -13.06 5.38
C ALA A 128 -9.70 -12.21 5.64
N GLU A 129 -10.87 -12.84 5.62
CA GLU A 129 -12.14 -12.14 5.78
C GLU A 129 -12.30 -11.51 7.16
N ASP A 130 -12.05 -12.28 8.20
CA ASP A 130 -12.23 -11.84 9.59
C ASP A 130 -11.15 -12.40 10.53
N MET A 131 -11.23 -12.04 11.80
CA MET A 131 -10.24 -12.42 12.80
C MET A 131 -10.27 -13.92 13.13
N ASP A 132 -11.44 -14.55 13.10
CA ASP A 132 -11.56 -15.99 13.36
C ASP A 132 -10.90 -16.80 12.27
N ASP A 133 -11.13 -16.45 11.01
CA ASP A 133 -10.47 -17.06 9.86
C ASP A 133 -8.96 -16.78 9.86
N ALA A 134 -8.55 -15.56 10.16
CA ALA A 134 -7.14 -15.16 10.22
C ALA A 134 -6.38 -15.96 11.28
N THR A 135 -6.93 -16.14 12.47
CA THR A 135 -6.31 -16.92 13.55
C THR A 135 -6.26 -18.41 13.22
N ALA A 136 -7.30 -18.95 12.60
CA ALA A 136 -7.34 -20.34 12.17
C ALA A 136 -6.29 -20.65 11.11
N ILE A 137 -6.16 -19.79 10.09
CA ILE A 137 -5.13 -19.88 9.05
C ILE A 137 -3.73 -19.78 9.67
N ALA A 138 -3.48 -18.76 10.46
CA ALA A 138 -2.18 -18.54 11.08
C ALA A 138 -1.75 -19.74 11.94
N ARG A 139 -2.64 -20.29 12.76
CA ARG A 139 -2.38 -21.47 13.60
C ARG A 139 -2.05 -22.69 12.78
N LYS A 140 -2.81 -22.97 11.74
CA LYS A 140 -2.61 -24.13 10.87
C LYS A 140 -1.24 -24.12 10.20
N TYR A 141 -0.76 -22.93 9.83
CA TYR A 141 0.55 -22.75 9.18
C TYR A 141 1.67 -22.40 10.17
N GLY A 142 1.45 -22.57 11.47
CA GLY A 142 2.47 -22.42 12.50
C GLY A 142 2.95 -20.97 12.69
N TYR A 143 2.10 -19.98 12.43
CA TYR A 143 2.43 -18.56 12.55
C TYR A 143 3.66 -18.09 11.76
N LYS A 144 3.88 -18.71 10.60
CA LYS A 144 5.07 -18.43 9.77
C LYS A 144 4.97 -17.13 8.97
N PHE A 145 3.76 -16.60 8.78
CA PHE A 145 3.51 -15.39 8.03
C PHE A 145 2.44 -14.55 8.72
N ARG A 146 2.35 -13.30 8.31
CA ARG A 146 1.35 -12.37 8.81
C ARG A 146 0.04 -12.53 8.05
N VAL A 147 -1.08 -12.45 8.77
CA VAL A 147 -2.43 -12.42 8.21
C VAL A 147 -3.11 -11.13 8.61
N VAL A 148 -3.66 -10.41 7.64
CA VAL A 148 -4.41 -9.16 7.84
C VAL A 148 -5.85 -9.36 7.40
N THR A 149 -6.80 -8.89 8.21
CA THR A 149 -8.22 -8.99 7.89
C THR A 149 -8.70 -7.81 7.07
N LEU A 150 -9.87 -7.96 6.43
CA LEU A 150 -10.48 -6.89 5.63
C LEU A 150 -10.78 -5.63 6.45
N ASP A 151 -11.06 -5.78 7.74
CA ASP A 151 -11.28 -4.66 8.67
C ASP A 151 -10.00 -4.17 9.38
N GLY A 152 -8.82 -4.63 8.94
CA GLY A 152 -7.54 -4.12 9.38
C GLY A 152 -6.99 -4.69 10.68
N GLN A 153 -7.44 -5.87 11.11
CA GLN A 153 -6.86 -6.60 12.24
C GLN A 153 -5.66 -7.43 11.75
N VAL A 154 -4.71 -7.71 12.63
CA VAL A 154 -3.47 -8.39 12.25
C VAL A 154 -3.15 -9.54 13.18
N VAL A 155 -2.89 -10.72 12.61
CA VAL A 155 -2.17 -11.80 13.26
C VAL A 155 -0.73 -11.76 12.77
N ASN A 156 0.19 -11.38 13.64
CA ASN A 156 1.60 -11.25 13.27
C ASN A 156 2.28 -12.61 13.13
N ALA A 157 3.33 -12.66 12.34
CA ALA A 157 4.23 -13.80 12.37
C ALA A 157 4.76 -14.00 13.81
N GLY A 158 4.75 -15.26 14.27
CA GLY A 158 5.08 -15.55 15.67
C GLY A 158 3.88 -15.55 16.62
N GLY A 159 2.69 -15.08 16.20
CA GLY A 159 1.42 -15.28 16.89
C GLY A 159 0.88 -14.10 17.70
N SER A 160 1.55 -12.95 17.75
CA SER A 160 0.98 -11.76 18.40
C SER A 160 -0.18 -11.19 17.61
N LEU A 161 -1.12 -10.55 18.28
CA LEU A 161 -2.31 -9.95 17.68
C LEU A 161 -2.23 -8.43 17.82
N THR A 162 -2.52 -7.73 16.73
CA THR A 162 -2.63 -6.28 16.71
C THR A 162 -3.98 -5.90 16.12
N GLY A 163 -4.73 -5.06 16.80
CA GLY A 163 -6.06 -4.68 16.33
C GLY A 163 -6.71 -3.62 17.20
N GLY A 164 -7.94 -3.35 16.86
CA GLY A 164 -8.78 -2.33 17.48
C GLY A 164 -9.59 -1.59 16.44
N SER A 165 -10.05 -0.39 16.76
CA SER A 165 -10.77 0.45 15.82
C SER A 165 -9.80 1.27 14.96
N SER A 166 -10.13 1.40 13.67
CA SER A 166 -9.48 2.33 12.76
C SER A 166 -10.50 3.31 12.20
N ILE A 167 -10.07 4.54 11.92
CA ILE A 167 -10.94 5.52 11.27
C ILE A 167 -10.99 5.16 9.78
N LYS A 168 -12.16 4.77 9.29
CA LYS A 168 -12.37 4.51 7.85
C LYS A 168 -11.96 5.74 7.02
N GLY A 169 -11.19 5.52 5.97
CA GLY A 169 -10.74 6.57 5.07
C GLY A 169 -9.68 7.52 5.63
N ALA A 170 -9.13 7.24 6.81
CA ALA A 170 -8.08 8.09 7.40
C ALA A 170 -6.71 7.90 6.74
N GLY A 171 -6.44 6.74 6.20
CA GLY A 171 -5.16 6.40 5.56
C GLY A 171 -5.05 6.81 4.10
N LEU A 172 -3.82 6.82 3.58
CA LEU A 172 -3.50 7.31 2.23
C LEU A 172 -4.15 6.49 1.12
N LEU A 173 -4.10 5.16 1.23
CA LEU A 173 -4.68 4.23 0.25
C LEU A 173 -6.21 4.22 0.32
N SER A 174 -6.77 4.22 1.53
CA SER A 174 -8.22 4.23 1.73
C SER A 174 -8.87 5.50 1.19
N ARG A 175 -8.26 6.67 1.43
CA ARG A 175 -8.73 7.95 0.88
C ARG A 175 -8.72 7.96 -0.65
N ARG A 176 -7.65 7.45 -1.23
CA ARG A 176 -7.50 7.37 -2.68
C ARG A 176 -8.54 6.44 -3.30
N ALA A 177 -8.69 5.24 -2.76
CA ALA A 177 -9.65 4.26 -3.24
C ALA A 177 -11.10 4.79 -3.15
N GLU A 178 -11.43 5.50 -2.08
CA GLU A 178 -12.75 6.13 -1.91
C GLU A 178 -12.98 7.24 -2.94
N ILE A 179 -11.99 8.09 -3.20
CA ILE A 179 -12.07 9.13 -4.24
C ILE A 179 -12.29 8.51 -5.61
N GLU A 180 -11.52 7.47 -5.98
CA GLU A 180 -11.65 6.77 -7.26
C GLU A 180 -13.05 6.14 -7.41
N LYS A 181 -13.57 5.52 -6.35
CA LYS A 181 -14.93 4.96 -6.32
C LYS A 181 -16.00 6.02 -6.54
N LEU A 182 -15.96 7.12 -5.81
CA LEU A 182 -16.90 8.23 -5.93
C LEU A 182 -16.86 8.89 -7.32
N GLN A 183 -15.67 9.03 -7.90
CA GLN A 183 -15.52 9.55 -9.26
C GLN A 183 -16.13 8.63 -10.30
N ALA A 184 -15.98 7.31 -10.16
CA ALA A 184 -16.59 6.33 -11.05
C ALA A 184 -18.11 6.34 -10.94
N GLU A 185 -18.67 6.43 -9.74
CA GLU A 185 -20.11 6.54 -9.48
C GLU A 185 -20.69 7.83 -10.07
N ALA A 186 -20.00 8.96 -9.91
CA ALA A 186 -20.40 10.24 -10.48
C ALA A 186 -20.46 10.20 -12.01
N LYS A 187 -19.47 9.58 -12.67
CA LYS A 187 -19.47 9.38 -14.13
C LYS A 187 -20.66 8.55 -14.60
N THR A 188 -20.97 7.47 -13.91
CA THR A 188 -22.09 6.59 -14.21
C THR A 188 -23.42 7.31 -14.09
N LEU A 189 -23.61 8.08 -13.02
CA LEU A 189 -24.82 8.89 -12.80
C LEU A 189 -24.98 9.98 -13.86
N THR A 190 -23.90 10.65 -14.24
CA THR A 190 -23.92 11.67 -15.30
C THR A 190 -24.31 11.07 -16.65
N ALA A 191 -23.77 9.92 -16.99
CA ALA A 191 -24.11 9.21 -18.22
C ALA A 191 -25.60 8.82 -18.26
N LYS A 192 -26.12 8.25 -17.17
CA LYS A 192 -27.54 7.89 -17.04
C LYS A 192 -28.47 9.11 -17.13
N ALA A 193 -28.08 10.22 -16.51
CA ALA A 193 -28.85 11.46 -16.58
C ALA A 193 -28.91 12.01 -18.02
N LYS A 194 -27.80 11.93 -18.75
CA LYS A 194 -27.74 12.36 -20.16
C LYS A 194 -28.62 11.49 -21.05
N GLU A 195 -28.55 10.16 -20.91
CA GLU A 195 -29.41 9.23 -21.65
C GLU A 195 -30.88 9.51 -21.37
N ALA A 196 -31.27 9.79 -20.13
CA ALA A 196 -32.64 10.13 -19.77
C ALA A 196 -33.11 11.46 -20.39
N THR A 197 -32.21 12.43 -20.60
CA THR A 197 -32.54 13.74 -21.21
C THR A 197 -32.63 13.65 -22.75
N ASP A 198 -31.85 12.77 -23.35
CA ASP A 198 -31.85 12.59 -24.84
C ASP A 198 -33.03 11.72 -25.33
N THR A 199 -33.85 11.15 -24.42
CA THR A 199 -35.02 10.31 -24.73
C THR A 199 -36.34 11.09 -24.74
N TYR A 200 -36.32 12.42 -24.51
CA TYR A 200 -37.45 13.33 -24.59
C TYR A 200 -37.21 14.36 -25.69
#